data_c303aa0d9e16de9b460091e5c71f2aa9
#
_entry.id   c303aa0d9e16de9b460091e5c71f2aa9
#
_cell.length_a   1.000
_cell.length_b   1.000
_cell.length_c   1.000
_cell.angle_alpha   90.00
_cell.angle_beta   90.00
_cell.angle_gamma   90.00
#
_symmetry.space_group_name_H-M   'P 1'
#
loop_
_entity.id
_entity.type
_entity.pdbx_description
1 polymer ?
#
loop_
_entity_poly.entity_id
_entity_poly.type
_entity_poly.pdbx_seq_one_letter_code
_entity_poly.pdbx_strand_id
1 'polypeptide(L)' 'EITYPKEEYSDTEIINSVEYHIYKLEDENLIFFIMGDNIYYVYSTLPIEEIKEIAMSF' A
#
# COMPACT_ATOMS: atom_id res chain seq x y z
N GLU A 1 -12.18 7.01 9.89
CA GLU A 1 -12.35 5.92 8.94
C GLU A 1 -11.86 6.35 7.57
N ILE A 2 -11.12 5.46 6.91
CA ILE A 2 -10.52 5.75 5.61
C ILE A 2 -11.34 5.08 4.52
N THR A 3 -11.69 5.85 3.50
CA THR A 3 -12.48 5.35 2.39
C THR A 3 -11.69 5.53 1.10
N TYR A 4 -11.60 4.46 0.31
CA TYR A 4 -10.88 4.48 -0.95
C TYR A 4 -11.85 4.27 -2.11
N PRO A 5 -11.56 4.85 -3.28
CA PRO A 5 -12.42 4.64 -4.45
C PRO A 5 -12.45 3.16 -4.82
N LYS A 6 -13.63 2.64 -5.03
CA LYS A 6 -13.75 1.22 -5.35
C LYS A 6 -13.46 0.93 -6.81
N GLU A 7 -13.50 1.94 -7.64
CA GLU A 7 -13.20 1.78 -9.06
C GLU A 7 -11.71 1.65 -9.32
N GLU A 8 -10.89 2.06 -8.34
CA GLU A 8 -9.45 1.99 -8.51
C GLU A 8 -8.95 0.58 -8.31
N TYR A 9 -7.87 0.25 -8.99
CA TYR A 9 -7.24 -1.06 -8.83
C TYR A 9 -6.77 -1.23 -7.39
N SER A 10 -7.04 -2.41 -6.84
CA SER A 10 -6.52 -2.74 -5.53
C SER A 10 -6.09 -4.19 -5.52
N ASP A 11 -5.07 -4.47 -4.75
CA ASP A 11 -4.51 -5.81 -4.64
C ASP A 11 -4.01 -5.99 -3.23
N THR A 12 -3.83 -7.23 -2.83
CA THR A 12 -3.34 -7.56 -1.51
C THR A 12 -2.23 -8.59 -1.65
N GLU A 13 -1.10 -8.34 -1.00
CA GLU A 13 0.01 -9.27 -0.95
C GLU A 13 0.39 -9.52 0.49
N ILE A 14 0.73 -10.76 0.78
CA ILE A 14 1.20 -11.14 2.12
C ILE A 14 2.65 -11.51 2.01
N ILE A 15 3.51 -10.75 2.69
CA ILE A 15 4.95 -10.97 2.66
C ILE A 15 5.42 -10.98 4.10
N ASN A 16 6.09 -12.07 4.50
CA ASN A 16 6.60 -12.23 5.87
C ASN A 16 5.50 -12.03 6.90
N SER A 17 4.31 -12.55 6.62
CA SER A 17 3.16 -12.48 7.52
C SER A 17 2.60 -11.07 7.68
N VAL A 18 3.01 -10.14 6.85
CA VAL A 18 2.46 -8.78 6.84
C VAL A 18 1.63 -8.61 5.58
N GLU A 19 0.42 -8.14 5.76
CA GLU A 19 -0.52 -7.98 4.65
C GLU A 19 -0.42 -6.57 4.11
N TYR A 20 0.01 -6.45 2.86
CA TYR A 20 0.17 -5.16 2.19
C TYR A 20 -1.01 -4.95 1.26
N HIS A 21 -1.68 -3.81 1.43
CA HIS A 21 -2.82 -3.44 0.60
C HIS A 21 -2.37 -2.37 -0.37
N ILE A 22 -2.51 -2.66 -1.66
CA ILE A 22 -1.98 -1.81 -2.71
C ILE A 22 -3.14 -1.23 -3.50
N TYR A 23 -3.14 0.10 -3.63
CA TYR A 23 -4.16 0.81 -4.40
C TYR A 23 -3.49 1.62 -5.49
N LYS A 24 -3.92 1.44 -6.71
CA LYS A 24 -3.41 2.21 -7.83
C LYS A 24 -4.41 3.30 -8.14
N LEU A 25 -4.08 4.51 -7.77
CA LEU A 25 -4.91 5.67 -8.00
C LEU A 25 -4.56 6.28 -9.35
N GLU A 26 -5.30 7.31 -9.76
CA GLU A 26 -5.17 7.86 -11.10
C GLU A 26 -3.76 8.36 -11.38
N ASP A 27 -3.21 9.14 -10.48
CA ASP A 27 -1.88 9.72 -10.67
C ASP A 27 -0.89 9.27 -9.61
N GLU A 28 -1.29 8.37 -8.72
CA GLU A 28 -0.47 8.04 -7.57
C GLU A 28 -0.72 6.60 -7.19
N ASN A 29 0.18 6.07 -6.38
CA ASN A 29 0.05 4.72 -5.86
C ASN A 29 0.11 4.78 -4.34
N LEU A 30 -0.64 3.89 -3.71
CA LEU A 30 -0.74 3.84 -2.26
C LEU A 30 -0.56 2.42 -1.81
N ILE A 31 0.28 2.22 -0.81
CA ILE A 31 0.38 0.94 -0.11
C ILE A 31 0.16 1.22 1.36
N PHE A 32 -0.69 0.43 2.02
CA PHE A 32 -0.74 0.51 3.46
C PHE A 32 -0.66 -0.88 4.04
N PHE A 33 -0.15 -0.95 5.25
CA PHE A 33 0.00 -2.22 5.93
C PHE A 33 -0.06 -1.98 7.43
N ILE A 34 -0.38 -3.05 8.16
CA ILE A 34 -0.52 -2.99 9.61
C ILE A 34 0.60 -3.81 10.20
N MET A 35 1.31 -3.23 11.15
CA MET A 35 2.38 -3.90 11.84
C MET A 35 2.18 -3.66 13.34
N GLY A 36 1.87 -4.74 14.06
CA GLY A 36 1.48 -4.60 15.46
C GLY A 36 0.20 -3.82 15.57
N ASP A 37 0.24 -2.72 16.32
CA ASP A 37 -0.92 -1.87 16.50
C ASP A 37 -0.87 -0.62 15.65
N ASN A 38 0.06 -0.55 14.71
CA ASN A 38 0.28 0.65 13.91
C ASN A 38 -0.09 0.41 12.46
N ILE A 39 -0.60 1.45 11.81
CA ILE A 39 -0.90 1.43 10.39
C ILE A 39 0.10 2.33 9.69
N TYR A 40 0.74 1.81 8.66
CA TYR A 40 1.75 2.53 7.89
C TYR A 40 1.25 2.74 6.48
N TYR A 41 1.54 3.91 5.92
CA TYR A 41 1.15 4.27 4.57
C TYR A 41 2.36 4.68 3.78
N VAL A 42 2.42 4.26 2.52
CA VAL A 42 3.39 4.77 1.55
C VAL A 42 2.58 5.29 0.38
N TYR A 43 2.69 6.57 0.10
CA TYR A 43 1.85 7.27 -0.85
C TYR A 43 2.78 8.08 -1.76
N SER A 44 2.78 7.80 -3.04
CA SER A 44 3.78 8.39 -3.92
C SER A 44 3.34 8.25 -5.37
N THR A 45 3.96 9.06 -6.23
CA THR A 45 3.78 8.93 -7.68
C THR A 45 4.72 7.90 -8.28
N LEU A 46 5.57 7.29 -7.47
CA LEU A 46 6.51 6.27 -7.94
C LEU A 46 5.75 5.01 -8.36
N PRO A 47 6.36 4.19 -9.22
CA PRO A 47 5.75 2.91 -9.58
C PRO A 47 5.54 2.02 -8.36
N ILE A 48 4.56 1.13 -8.47
CA ILE A 48 4.22 0.24 -7.37
C ILE A 48 5.42 -0.55 -6.89
N GLU A 49 6.26 -1.02 -7.81
CA GLU A 49 7.41 -1.83 -7.44
C GLU A 49 8.37 -1.06 -6.53
N GLU A 50 8.52 0.24 -6.78
CA GLU A 50 9.42 1.04 -5.96
C GLU A 50 8.83 1.34 -4.60
N ILE A 51 7.54 1.65 -4.52
CA ILE A 51 6.96 1.92 -3.21
C ILE A 51 6.83 0.65 -2.39
N LYS A 52 6.72 -0.52 -3.05
CA LYS A 52 6.76 -1.79 -2.31
C LYS A 52 8.12 -1.96 -1.63
N GLU A 53 9.21 -1.63 -2.31
CA GLU A 53 10.51 -1.73 -1.69
C GLU A 53 10.64 -0.81 -0.50
N ILE A 54 10.10 0.40 -0.61
CA ILE A 54 10.12 1.34 0.51
C ILE A 54 9.32 0.77 1.68
N ALA A 55 8.15 0.25 1.41
CA ALA A 55 7.30 -0.30 2.46
C ALA A 55 7.97 -1.47 3.15
N MET A 56 8.65 -2.32 2.39
CA MET A 56 9.27 -3.52 2.94
C MET A 56 10.56 -3.22 3.69
N SER A 57 11.06 -2.01 3.59
CA SER A 57 12.29 -1.64 4.31
C SER A 57 12.04 -1.12 5.71
N PHE A 58 10.80 -1.04 6.14
CA PHE A 58 10.48 -0.61 7.50
C PHE A 58 10.73 -1.68 8.53
#